data_cb20c71af505512626070023723333cc
#
_entry.id   cb20c71af505512626070023723333cc
#
_cell.length_a   1.000
_cell.length_b   1.000
_cell.length_c   1.000
_cell.angle_alpha   90.00
_cell.angle_beta   90.00
_cell.angle_gamma   90.00
#
_symmetry.space_group_name_H-M   'P 1'
#
loop_
_entity.id
_entity.type
_entity.pdbx_description
1 polymer ?
#
loop_
_entity_poly.entity_id
_entity_poly.type
_entity_poly.pdbx_seq_one_letter_code
_entity_poly.pdbx_strand_id
1 'polypeptide(L)'
;MEGFEARERKRWISQITAAPTFLDSVFMYSLYKKKQVYCHFPEITPREALGNYDEAELAACLLRASQLWACTTAIGESGHRYPGAMPMSEAVRQMIENHPGYSDDCYNEVIDMGMLAMR
;
A
#
# COMPACT_ATOMS: atom_id res chain seq x y z
N MET A 1 -21.59 20.19 -11.04
CA MET A 1 -20.28 19.64 -11.45
C MET A 1 -19.46 19.29 -10.20
N GLU A 2 -18.96 18.09 -10.12
CA GLU A 2 -18.13 17.70 -8.99
C GLU A 2 -16.74 18.32 -9.10
N GLY A 3 -16.19 18.79 -7.97
CA GLY A 3 -14.82 19.26 -7.90
C GLY A 3 -13.80 18.12 -7.92
N PHE A 4 -12.53 18.48 -8.05
CA PHE A 4 -11.42 17.53 -8.03
C PHE A 4 -11.42 16.63 -6.79
N GLU A 5 -11.59 17.24 -5.61
CA GLU A 5 -11.58 16.49 -4.34
C GLU A 5 -12.69 15.44 -4.28
N ALA A 6 -13.91 15.79 -4.72
CA ALA A 6 -15.03 14.86 -4.70
C ALA A 6 -14.78 13.67 -5.64
N ARG A 7 -14.20 13.91 -6.83
CA ARG A 7 -13.86 12.85 -7.79
C ARG A 7 -12.76 11.95 -7.27
N GLU A 8 -11.71 12.52 -6.67
CA GLU A 8 -10.62 11.76 -6.11
C GLU A 8 -11.10 10.88 -4.94
N ARG A 9 -11.95 11.44 -4.08
CA ARG A 9 -12.53 10.69 -2.96
C ARG A 9 -13.32 9.49 -3.44
N LYS A 10 -14.19 9.67 -4.41
CA LYS A 10 -14.99 8.58 -4.99
C LYS A 10 -14.10 7.52 -5.64
N ARG A 11 -13.09 7.94 -6.39
CA ARG A 11 -12.18 7.04 -7.07
C ARG A 11 -11.43 6.14 -6.07
N TRP A 12 -10.88 6.75 -5.01
CA TRP A 12 -10.13 6.00 -4.02
C TRP A 12 -11.01 5.06 -3.20
N ILE A 13 -12.19 5.53 -2.77
CA ILE A 13 -13.13 4.66 -2.05
C ILE A 13 -13.52 3.48 -2.92
N SER A 14 -13.79 3.70 -4.19
CA SER A 14 -14.11 2.63 -5.14
C SER A 14 -12.98 1.61 -5.26
N GLN A 15 -11.72 2.07 -5.40
CA GLN A 15 -10.57 1.18 -5.49
C GLN A 15 -10.36 0.36 -4.21
N ILE A 16 -10.47 1.00 -3.05
CA ILE A 16 -10.32 0.34 -1.76
C ILE A 16 -11.42 -0.72 -1.58
N THR A 17 -12.66 -0.35 -1.89
CA THR A 17 -13.80 -1.25 -1.76
C THR A 17 -13.71 -2.45 -2.70
N ALA A 18 -13.15 -2.26 -3.89
CA ALA A 18 -13.02 -3.30 -4.90
C ALA A 18 -11.88 -4.29 -4.62
N ALA A 19 -11.03 -4.04 -3.64
CA ALA A 19 -9.91 -4.92 -3.32
C ALA A 19 -10.41 -6.32 -2.91
N PRO A 20 -9.66 -7.39 -3.24
CA PRO A 20 -10.15 -8.77 -3.06
C PRO A 20 -10.38 -9.20 -1.62
N THR A 21 -9.62 -8.69 -0.67
CA THR A 21 -9.71 -9.07 0.74
C THR A 21 -9.69 -7.83 1.62
N PHE A 22 -10.08 -8.00 2.89
CA PHE A 22 -9.99 -6.91 3.87
C PHE A 22 -8.55 -6.45 4.06
N LEU A 23 -7.60 -7.38 4.08
CA LEU A 23 -6.17 -7.04 4.17
C LEU A 23 -5.73 -6.14 3.02
N ASP A 24 -6.13 -6.47 1.78
CA ASP A 24 -5.83 -5.65 0.61
C ASP A 24 -6.49 -4.28 0.71
N SER A 25 -7.75 -4.22 1.16
CA SER A 25 -8.46 -2.96 1.35
C SER A 25 -7.75 -2.07 2.36
N VAL A 26 -7.30 -2.63 3.48
CA VAL A 26 -6.55 -1.89 4.51
C VAL A 26 -5.23 -1.40 3.94
N PHE A 27 -4.53 -2.23 3.16
CA PHE A 27 -3.28 -1.82 2.50
C PHE A 27 -3.53 -0.65 1.54
N MET A 28 -4.56 -0.73 0.71
CA MET A 28 -4.90 0.35 -0.24
C MET A 28 -5.29 1.64 0.49
N TYR A 29 -5.97 1.51 1.64
CA TYR A 29 -6.25 2.66 2.49
C TYR A 29 -4.95 3.28 3.03
N SER A 30 -4.01 2.45 3.48
CA SER A 30 -2.70 2.94 3.94
C SER A 30 -1.93 3.64 2.83
N LEU A 31 -2.03 3.15 1.59
CA LEU A 31 -1.44 3.79 0.42
C LEU A 31 -2.05 5.18 0.20
N TYR A 32 -3.37 5.28 0.31
CA TYR A 32 -4.05 6.57 0.21
C TYR A 32 -3.54 7.57 1.25
N LYS A 33 -3.40 7.14 2.50
CA LYS A 33 -2.90 8.00 3.58
C LYS A 33 -1.47 8.47 3.32
N LYS A 34 -0.62 7.62 2.74
CA LYS A 34 0.73 8.02 2.35
C LYS A 34 0.71 9.08 1.25
N LYS A 35 -0.11 8.87 0.22
CA LYS A 35 -0.23 9.82 -0.89
C LYS A 35 -0.87 11.14 -0.46
N GLN A 36 -1.75 11.11 0.54
CA GLN A 36 -2.41 12.30 1.07
C GLN A 36 -1.40 13.34 1.53
N VAL A 37 -0.28 12.92 2.09
CA VAL A 37 0.78 13.81 2.57
C VAL A 37 1.34 14.69 1.43
N TYR A 38 1.45 14.13 0.21
CA TYR A 38 2.08 14.81 -0.92
C TYR A 38 1.09 15.41 -1.91
N CYS A 39 -0.12 14.85 -2.00
CA CYS A 39 -1.04 15.16 -3.07
C CYS A 39 -2.23 16.02 -2.62
N HIS A 40 -2.32 16.38 -1.36
CA HIS A 40 -3.42 17.18 -0.80
C HIS A 40 -4.80 16.57 -1.08
N PHE A 41 -4.91 15.25 -1.03
CA PHE A 41 -6.18 14.55 -1.21
C PHE A 41 -7.12 14.82 -0.02
N PRO A 42 -8.45 14.75 -0.24
CA PRO A 42 -9.41 14.97 0.85
C PRO A 42 -9.32 13.88 1.91
N GLU A 43 -9.74 14.19 3.13
CA GLU A 43 -9.78 13.21 4.20
C GLU A 43 -10.81 12.14 3.90
N ILE A 44 -10.42 10.88 4.08
CA ILE A 44 -11.30 9.72 4.00
C ILE A 44 -11.14 8.95 5.31
N THR A 45 -12.24 8.82 6.06
CA THR A 45 -12.21 8.07 7.32
C THR A 45 -12.12 6.56 7.04
N PRO A 46 -11.61 5.75 7.99
CA PRO A 46 -11.60 4.31 7.83
C PRO A 46 -12.98 3.72 7.54
N ARG A 47 -14.04 4.23 8.17
CA ARG A 47 -15.39 3.72 7.94
C ARG A 47 -15.91 4.03 6.54
N GLU A 48 -15.58 5.20 5.99
CA GLU A 48 -15.96 5.54 4.62
C GLU A 48 -15.28 4.61 3.61
N ALA A 49 -14.03 4.25 3.86
CA ALA A 49 -13.24 3.43 2.95
C ALA A 49 -13.48 1.93 3.14
N LEU A 50 -13.59 1.49 4.39
CA LEU A 50 -13.57 0.06 4.74
C LEU A 50 -14.94 -0.47 5.19
N GLY A 51 -15.93 0.41 5.36
CA GLY A 51 -17.25 0.01 5.82
C GLY A 51 -17.24 -0.41 7.30
N ASN A 52 -18.03 -1.42 7.64
CA ASN A 52 -18.05 -1.96 8.99
C ASN A 52 -16.90 -2.94 9.17
N TYR A 53 -16.14 -2.78 10.26
CA TYR A 53 -14.99 -3.64 10.54
C TYR A 53 -14.86 -3.85 12.05
N ASP A 54 -14.15 -4.91 12.41
CA ASP A 54 -13.73 -5.14 13.79
C ASP A 54 -12.44 -4.34 14.06
N GLU A 55 -12.42 -3.62 15.18
CA GLU A 55 -11.27 -2.76 15.52
C GLU A 55 -9.97 -3.55 15.67
N ALA A 56 -10.06 -4.74 16.26
CA ALA A 56 -8.87 -5.60 16.45
C ALA A 56 -8.36 -6.11 15.09
N GLU A 57 -9.26 -6.47 14.19
CA GLU A 57 -8.90 -6.90 12.83
C GLU A 57 -8.26 -5.76 12.04
N LEU A 58 -8.82 -4.56 12.15
CA LEU A 58 -8.24 -3.38 11.51
C LEU A 58 -6.82 -3.13 12.01
N ALA A 59 -6.62 -3.16 13.34
CA ALA A 59 -5.31 -2.94 13.94
C ALA A 59 -4.30 -3.98 13.46
N ALA A 60 -4.69 -5.25 13.40
CA ALA A 60 -3.82 -6.33 12.93
C ALA A 60 -3.44 -6.14 11.46
N CYS A 61 -4.41 -5.75 10.61
CA CYS A 61 -4.16 -5.51 9.19
C CYS A 61 -3.30 -4.28 8.96
N LEU A 62 -3.48 -3.22 9.75
CA LEU A 62 -2.63 -2.02 9.68
C LEU A 62 -1.19 -2.34 10.06
N LEU A 63 -0.98 -3.17 11.07
CA LEU A 63 0.36 -3.62 11.44
C LEU A 63 1.00 -4.40 10.30
N ARG A 64 0.28 -5.35 9.71
CA ARG A 64 0.77 -6.13 8.57
C ARG A 64 1.09 -5.23 7.38
N ALA A 65 0.26 -4.24 7.10
CA ALA A 65 0.50 -3.28 6.02
C ALA A 65 1.78 -2.49 6.28
N SER A 66 2.02 -2.03 7.50
CA SER A 66 3.24 -1.30 7.85
C SER A 66 4.48 -2.17 7.67
N GLN A 67 4.39 -3.46 8.01
CA GLN A 67 5.48 -4.41 7.82
C GLN A 67 5.78 -4.64 6.33
N LEU A 68 4.74 -4.71 5.49
CA LEU A 68 4.94 -4.81 4.04
C LEU A 68 5.58 -3.53 3.49
N TRP A 69 5.13 -2.36 3.93
CA TRP A 69 5.73 -1.09 3.50
C TRP A 69 7.21 -0.99 3.88
N ALA A 70 7.63 -1.61 4.96
CA ALA A 70 9.04 -1.63 5.36
C ALA A 70 9.95 -2.31 4.33
N CYS A 71 9.39 -3.14 3.44
CA CYS A 71 10.14 -3.79 2.37
C CYS A 71 10.61 -2.83 1.27
N THR A 72 10.07 -1.62 1.22
CA THR A 72 10.43 -0.63 0.17
C THR A 72 11.93 -0.35 0.14
N THR A 73 12.60 -0.32 1.28
CA THR A 73 14.05 -0.07 1.35
C THR A 73 14.83 -1.18 0.65
N ALA A 74 14.57 -2.44 0.99
CA ALA A 74 15.28 -3.57 0.36
C ALA A 74 14.99 -3.67 -1.14
N ILE A 75 13.74 -3.42 -1.54
CA ILE A 75 13.35 -3.41 -2.96
C ILE A 75 14.09 -2.29 -3.69
N GLY A 76 14.14 -1.09 -3.12
CA GLY A 76 14.84 0.05 -3.74
C GLY A 76 16.33 -0.20 -3.89
N GLU A 77 16.97 -0.73 -2.85
CA GLU A 77 18.40 -1.07 -2.89
C GLU A 77 18.70 -2.11 -3.96
N SER A 78 17.88 -3.16 -4.07
CA SER A 78 18.04 -4.20 -5.08
C SER A 78 17.79 -3.65 -6.49
N GLY A 79 16.74 -2.86 -6.66
CA GLY A 79 16.37 -2.29 -7.95
C GLY A 79 17.40 -1.31 -8.50
N HIS A 80 18.06 -0.55 -7.62
CA HIS A 80 19.11 0.41 -7.99
C HIS A 80 20.52 -0.17 -7.86
N ARG A 81 20.62 -1.47 -7.60
CA ARG A 81 21.89 -2.22 -7.55
C ARG A 81 22.90 -1.65 -6.56
N TYR A 82 22.45 -1.33 -5.36
CA TYR A 82 23.33 -0.86 -4.30
C TYR A 82 24.37 -1.94 -3.95
N PRO A 83 25.59 -1.58 -3.57
CA PRO A 83 26.60 -2.55 -3.17
C PRO A 83 26.10 -3.44 -2.05
N GLY A 84 26.21 -4.76 -2.23
CA GLY A 84 25.76 -5.73 -1.25
C GLY A 84 24.27 -6.07 -1.30
N ALA A 85 23.49 -5.40 -2.13
CA ALA A 85 22.06 -5.69 -2.26
C ALA A 85 21.85 -7.00 -2.99
N MET A 86 20.81 -7.75 -2.59
CA MET A 86 20.43 -8.98 -3.29
C MET A 86 19.82 -8.66 -4.67
N PRO A 87 19.77 -9.63 -5.59
CA PRO A 87 19.07 -9.44 -6.85
C PRO A 87 17.58 -9.08 -6.64
N MET A 88 17.01 -8.27 -7.54
CA MET A 88 15.61 -7.83 -7.43
C MET A 88 14.63 -9.00 -7.33
N SER A 89 14.84 -10.06 -8.13
CA SER A 89 13.98 -11.24 -8.08
C SER A 89 13.96 -11.88 -6.69
N GLU A 90 15.10 -11.90 -6.03
CA GLU A 90 15.22 -12.45 -4.68
C GLU A 90 14.53 -11.56 -3.65
N ALA A 91 14.70 -10.24 -3.76
CA ALA A 91 14.06 -9.30 -2.87
C ALA A 91 12.53 -9.38 -2.97
N VAL A 92 12.00 -9.50 -4.18
CA VAL A 92 10.56 -9.65 -4.41
C VAL A 92 10.07 -10.99 -3.85
N ARG A 93 10.80 -12.07 -4.10
CA ARG A 93 10.45 -13.39 -3.57
C ARG A 93 10.38 -13.39 -2.05
N GLN A 94 11.38 -12.82 -1.38
CA GLN A 94 11.41 -12.74 0.08
C GLN A 94 10.26 -11.90 0.61
N MET A 95 9.93 -10.78 -0.04
CA MET A 95 8.82 -9.94 0.35
C MET A 95 7.51 -10.74 0.36
N ILE A 96 7.24 -11.47 -0.72
CA ILE A 96 6.01 -12.26 -0.86
C ILE A 96 5.96 -13.40 0.16
N GLU A 97 7.07 -14.11 0.34
CA GLU A 97 7.15 -15.23 1.29
C GLU A 97 6.98 -14.79 2.74
N ASN A 98 7.58 -13.66 3.10
CA ASN A 98 7.56 -13.16 4.47
C ASN A 98 6.27 -12.39 4.81
N HIS A 99 5.57 -11.89 3.79
CA HIS A 99 4.35 -11.10 3.95
C HIS A 99 3.27 -11.61 2.99
N PRO A 100 2.80 -12.88 3.18
CA PRO A 100 1.84 -13.47 2.26
C PRO A 100 0.42 -12.92 2.44
N GLY A 101 -0.45 -13.24 1.49
CA GLY A 101 -1.89 -12.97 1.61
C GLY A 101 -2.37 -11.71 0.90
N TYR A 102 -1.47 -10.97 0.25
CA TYR A 102 -1.84 -9.79 -0.53
C TYR A 102 -2.08 -10.14 -1.99
N SER A 103 -2.81 -9.29 -2.68
CA SER A 103 -2.91 -9.37 -4.14
C SER A 103 -1.63 -8.85 -4.79
N ASP A 104 -1.44 -9.19 -6.07
CA ASP A 104 -0.30 -8.71 -6.84
C ASP A 104 -0.25 -7.18 -6.91
N ASP A 105 -1.42 -6.54 -6.97
CA ASP A 105 -1.51 -5.07 -7.00
C ASP A 105 -0.85 -4.44 -5.77
N CYS A 106 -1.04 -5.03 -4.59
CA CYS A 106 -0.42 -4.52 -3.36
C CYS A 106 1.11 -4.66 -3.40
N TYR A 107 1.61 -5.81 -3.81
CA TYR A 107 3.06 -6.00 -3.94
C TYR A 107 3.66 -5.05 -4.97
N ASN A 108 2.98 -4.85 -6.09
CA ASN A 108 3.45 -3.93 -7.13
C ASN A 108 3.53 -2.49 -6.62
N GLU A 109 2.61 -2.07 -5.76
CA GLU A 109 2.68 -0.73 -5.15
C GLU A 109 3.93 -0.57 -4.28
N VAL A 110 4.30 -1.61 -3.53
CA VAL A 110 5.52 -1.59 -2.71
C VAL A 110 6.76 -1.52 -3.60
N ILE A 111 6.79 -2.31 -4.68
CA ILE A 111 7.89 -2.31 -5.64
C ILE A 111 8.05 -0.92 -6.26
N ASP A 112 6.96 -0.33 -6.73
CA ASP A 112 6.97 0.99 -7.35
C ASP A 112 7.46 2.06 -6.36
N MET A 113 6.97 2.02 -5.13
CA MET A 113 7.38 2.97 -4.10
C MET A 113 8.86 2.82 -3.76
N GLY A 114 9.36 1.59 -3.67
CA GLY A 114 10.78 1.33 -3.42
C GLY A 114 11.67 1.89 -4.52
N MET A 115 11.27 1.70 -5.78
CA MET A 115 12.01 2.22 -6.93
C MET A 115 12.02 3.74 -6.97
N LEU A 116 10.91 4.38 -6.60
CA LEU A 116 10.81 5.84 -6.55
C LEU A 116 11.64 6.44 -5.41
N ALA A 117 11.58 5.83 -4.22
CA ALA A 117 12.19 6.38 -3.02
C ALA A 117 13.72 6.38 -3.07
N MET A 118 14.33 5.50 -3.87
CA MET A 118 15.78 5.32 -3.92
C MET A 118 16.44 5.96 -5.14
N ARG A 119 15.74 6.82 -5.85
CA ARG A 119 16.30 7.55 -6.99
C ARG A 119 17.41 8.49 -6.61
#